data_b66a638899de4a366d65759c286f9f97
#
_entry.id   b66a638899de4a366d65759c286f9f97
#
_cell.length_a   1.000
_cell.length_b   1.000
_cell.length_c   1.000
_cell.angle_alpha   90.00
_cell.angle_beta   90.00
_cell.angle_gamma   90.00
#
_symmetry.space_group_name_H-M   'P 1'
#
loop_
_entity.id
_entity.type
_entity.pdbx_description
1 polymer ?
#
loop_
_entity_poly.entity_id
_entity_poly.type
_entity_poly.pdbx_seq_one_letter_code
_entity_poly.pdbx_strand_id
1 'polypeptide(L)'
;MKKLVSLTFSLLVASQLLAQTYTPTPENIKARAEFDSSRFGMFIHWGPSSILGAGEWVMNNRNIHTDDYQVLPKFFNPIDFDARKWVATAKEAGMKYITLISRHHDSFSMWDTKQSDFNIMNTPFKRDVVKEIAQECQRQGIKLCLYYSLLDWKRADYQWETGRTGKGTGRTAPSSWPSYINFMKAQLTELLTNYGPITTIWFDGHWDQLDNDTDKNQVSKVDWHYNEIYTLIHQLQPQCLVGNNHHLSPLPGEDFQMFERDLPGENKGGLSGQSVSALPLETCETINGSWGFNITDRKHKSAEELVHYLVRASGYGANLLLNVGPMPNGEIVPEHVALLKQVGQWLKVNGETIYGTKGGFIKPQEWGCITQKGNTYYIHILKNDGKPISLEFPKKVKSMNLLEDKSAKVAYTTKGKTTTINLSTITPNPIDTIIEVTAR
;
A
#
# COMPACT_ATOMS: atom_id res chain seq x y z
N MET A 1 -14.07 16.90 -78.91
CA MET A 1 -13.02 16.48 -77.93
C MET A 1 -13.53 16.80 -76.54
N LYS A 2 -14.08 15.81 -75.84
CA LYS A 2 -14.59 15.96 -74.47
C LYS A 2 -13.48 15.43 -73.51
N LYS A 3 -12.99 16.32 -72.64
CA LYS A 3 -12.03 15.95 -71.53
C LYS A 3 -12.83 15.35 -70.40
N LEU A 4 -12.57 14.08 -70.08
CA LEU A 4 -13.00 13.43 -68.83
C LEU A 4 -12.09 13.91 -67.73
N VAL A 5 -12.67 14.50 -66.69
CA VAL A 5 -11.97 14.79 -65.43
C VAL A 5 -12.35 13.64 -64.48
N SER A 6 -11.36 12.83 -64.14
CA SER A 6 -11.49 11.75 -63.15
C SER A 6 -11.29 12.34 -61.76
N LEU A 7 -12.32 12.34 -60.92
CA LEU A 7 -12.27 12.74 -59.49
C LEU A 7 -11.97 11.48 -58.67
N THR A 8 -10.74 11.35 -58.22
CA THR A 8 -10.35 10.33 -57.23
C THR A 8 -10.73 10.82 -55.82
N PHE A 9 -11.74 10.19 -55.24
CA PHE A 9 -12.13 10.39 -53.86
C PHE A 9 -11.21 9.54 -52.99
N SER A 10 -10.26 10.19 -52.30
CA SER A 10 -9.45 9.52 -51.27
C SER A 10 -10.25 9.47 -49.95
N LEU A 11 -10.80 8.29 -49.61
CA LEU A 11 -11.32 8.04 -48.26
C LEU A 11 -10.16 7.99 -47.26
N LEU A 12 -9.97 9.06 -46.52
CA LEU A 12 -9.21 9.00 -45.27
C LEU A 12 -10.08 8.26 -44.21
N VAL A 13 -9.80 6.99 -43.99
CA VAL A 13 -10.30 6.29 -42.82
C VAL A 13 -9.46 6.78 -41.64
N ALA A 14 -9.95 7.77 -40.91
CA ALA A 14 -9.45 8.13 -39.61
C ALA A 14 -9.86 6.99 -38.64
N SER A 15 -8.96 6.06 -38.39
CA SER A 15 -9.07 5.11 -37.27
C SER A 15 -8.98 5.94 -35.98
N GLN A 16 -10.12 6.34 -35.43
CA GLN A 16 -10.20 6.75 -34.04
C GLN A 16 -9.84 5.52 -33.18
N LEU A 17 -8.62 5.47 -32.71
CA LEU A 17 -8.27 4.66 -31.55
C LEU A 17 -9.13 5.19 -30.38
N LEU A 18 -10.32 4.62 -30.22
CA LEU A 18 -11.07 4.73 -28.98
C LEU A 18 -10.17 4.13 -27.91
N ALA A 19 -9.61 4.95 -27.07
CA ALA A 19 -8.98 4.50 -25.84
C ALA A 19 -10.04 3.64 -25.15
N GLN A 20 -9.77 2.33 -25.06
CA GLN A 20 -10.69 1.38 -24.45
C GLN A 20 -10.78 1.78 -22.98
N THR A 21 -11.89 2.36 -22.56
CA THR A 21 -12.13 2.72 -21.17
C THR A 21 -12.16 1.43 -20.36
N TYR A 22 -11.23 1.29 -19.41
CA TYR A 22 -11.20 0.16 -18.51
C TYR A 22 -12.54 0.02 -17.77
N THR A 23 -13.13 -1.16 -17.88
CA THR A 23 -14.35 -1.52 -17.13
C THR A 23 -14.02 -2.71 -16.23
N PRO A 24 -14.09 -2.54 -14.89
CA PRO A 24 -13.78 -3.62 -13.97
C PRO A 24 -14.78 -4.79 -14.12
N THR A 25 -14.28 -6.01 -14.03
CA THR A 25 -15.12 -7.22 -14.05
C THR A 25 -15.89 -7.38 -12.74
N PRO A 26 -16.94 -8.21 -12.67
CA PRO A 26 -17.64 -8.53 -11.41
C PRO A 26 -16.68 -9.06 -10.33
N GLU A 27 -15.69 -9.89 -10.73
CA GLU A 27 -14.66 -10.43 -9.84
C GLU A 27 -13.79 -9.31 -9.27
N ASN A 28 -13.39 -8.35 -10.11
CA ASN A 28 -12.61 -7.18 -9.68
C ASN A 28 -13.42 -6.28 -8.72
N ILE A 29 -14.69 -6.00 -9.04
CA ILE A 29 -15.59 -5.20 -8.15
C ILE A 29 -15.72 -5.86 -6.78
N LYS A 30 -15.89 -7.20 -6.75
CA LYS A 30 -15.93 -7.97 -5.50
C LYS A 30 -14.61 -7.86 -4.74
N ALA A 31 -13.49 -8.03 -5.43
CA ALA A 31 -12.16 -7.91 -4.83
C ALA A 31 -11.89 -6.52 -4.25
N ARG A 32 -12.31 -5.44 -4.94
CA ARG A 32 -12.25 -4.07 -4.40
C ARG A 32 -13.02 -3.93 -3.07
N ALA A 33 -14.25 -4.46 -3.02
CA ALA A 33 -15.07 -4.40 -1.80
C ALA A 33 -14.44 -5.20 -0.64
N GLU A 34 -13.86 -6.37 -0.94
CA GLU A 34 -13.15 -7.17 0.05
C GLU A 34 -11.86 -6.49 0.54
N PHE A 35 -11.11 -5.88 -0.37
CA PHE A 35 -9.90 -5.13 -0.03
C PHE A 35 -10.24 -3.90 0.82
N ASP A 36 -11.24 -3.13 0.41
CA ASP A 36 -11.74 -1.97 1.18
C ASP A 36 -12.13 -2.34 2.62
N SER A 37 -12.70 -3.55 2.82
CA SER A 37 -13.10 -4.02 4.16
C SER A 37 -11.96 -4.52 5.04
N SER A 38 -10.77 -4.73 4.49
CA SER A 38 -9.63 -5.38 5.16
C SER A 38 -8.96 -4.50 6.21
N ARG A 39 -8.92 -3.21 6.02
CA ARG A 39 -8.44 -2.14 6.92
C ARG A 39 -6.99 -2.25 7.38
N PHE A 40 -6.37 -3.43 7.51
CA PHE A 40 -5.03 -3.56 8.07
C PHE A 40 -4.22 -4.65 7.35
N GLY A 41 -3.00 -4.29 6.90
CA GLY A 41 -2.05 -5.16 6.22
C GLY A 41 -0.61 -4.95 6.68
N MET A 42 0.26 -5.93 6.41
CA MET A 42 1.71 -5.86 6.66
C MET A 42 2.44 -5.57 5.35
N PHE A 43 3.28 -4.55 5.34
CA PHE A 43 4.24 -4.31 4.28
C PHE A 43 5.58 -4.92 4.68
N ILE A 44 6.30 -5.56 3.76
CA ILE A 44 7.60 -6.18 4.07
C ILE A 44 8.64 -5.69 3.07
N HIS A 45 9.55 -4.80 3.52
CA HIS A 45 10.70 -4.34 2.75
C HIS A 45 11.93 -5.15 3.11
N TRP A 46 12.32 -6.07 2.24
CA TRP A 46 13.45 -6.95 2.50
C TRP A 46 14.15 -7.41 1.22
N GLY A 47 15.46 -7.61 1.33
CA GLY A 47 16.34 -8.06 0.26
C GLY A 47 17.81 -7.91 0.65
N PRO A 48 18.77 -8.09 -0.29
CA PRO A 48 20.19 -7.98 -0.03
C PRO A 48 20.63 -6.62 0.53
N SER A 49 19.91 -5.54 0.28
CA SER A 49 20.15 -4.21 0.87
C SER A 49 20.18 -4.26 2.41
N SER A 50 19.45 -5.18 3.04
CA SER A 50 19.43 -5.37 4.50
C SER A 50 20.81 -5.69 5.08
N ILE A 51 21.72 -6.33 4.31
CA ILE A 51 23.09 -6.62 4.72
C ILE A 51 23.85 -5.32 5.07
N LEU A 52 23.57 -4.24 4.34
CA LEU A 52 24.24 -2.95 4.57
C LEU A 52 23.67 -2.18 5.77
N GLY A 53 22.53 -2.61 6.31
CA GLY A 53 21.92 -2.03 7.52
C GLY A 53 21.61 -0.53 7.42
N ALA A 54 21.29 -0.03 6.23
CA ALA A 54 21.10 1.40 5.96
C ALA A 54 19.83 1.70 5.14
N GLY A 55 18.83 0.80 5.22
CA GLY A 55 17.58 0.91 4.49
C GLY A 55 17.70 0.42 3.04
N GLU A 56 16.56 0.37 2.36
CA GLU A 56 16.41 -0.15 0.99
C GLU A 56 16.96 0.79 -0.08
N TRP A 57 17.03 2.09 0.24
CA TRP A 57 17.58 3.13 -0.66
C TRP A 57 19.11 3.24 -0.65
N VAL A 58 19.80 2.39 0.09
CA VAL A 58 21.25 2.49 0.33
C VAL A 58 22.07 2.53 -0.95
N MET A 59 21.65 1.80 -2.01
CA MET A 59 22.34 1.81 -3.31
C MET A 59 22.36 3.21 -3.92
N ASN A 60 21.20 3.87 -3.98
CA ASN A 60 21.08 5.25 -4.47
C ASN A 60 21.75 6.26 -3.54
N ASN A 61 21.44 6.19 -2.23
CA ASN A 61 21.87 7.22 -1.27
C ASN A 61 23.39 7.29 -1.08
N ARG A 62 24.07 6.17 -1.32
CA ARG A 62 25.54 6.08 -1.23
C ARG A 62 26.21 6.00 -2.60
N ASN A 63 25.47 6.16 -3.70
CA ASN A 63 25.98 6.03 -5.06
C ASN A 63 26.80 4.74 -5.27
N ILE A 64 26.27 3.60 -4.75
CA ILE A 64 26.97 2.32 -4.89
C ILE A 64 26.87 1.89 -6.35
N HIS A 65 28.04 1.66 -6.95
CA HIS A 65 28.14 1.22 -8.34
C HIS A 65 27.48 -0.15 -8.53
N THR A 66 26.86 -0.39 -9.68
CA THR A 66 26.20 -1.68 -10.00
C THR A 66 27.14 -2.87 -9.88
N ASP A 67 28.41 -2.71 -10.26
CA ASP A 67 29.41 -3.76 -10.17
C ASP A 67 29.73 -4.17 -8.74
N ASP A 68 29.69 -3.20 -7.79
CA ASP A 68 29.89 -3.45 -6.38
C ASP A 68 28.61 -4.00 -5.73
N TYR A 69 27.45 -3.43 -6.07
CA TYR A 69 26.18 -3.85 -5.50
C TYR A 69 25.80 -5.29 -5.87
N GLN A 70 26.09 -5.72 -7.11
CA GLN A 70 25.79 -7.08 -7.57
C GLN A 70 26.56 -8.18 -6.82
N VAL A 71 27.50 -7.82 -5.94
CA VAL A 71 28.25 -8.77 -5.10
C VAL A 71 27.43 -9.14 -3.86
N LEU A 72 26.52 -8.27 -3.37
CA LEU A 72 25.73 -8.49 -2.15
C LEU A 72 24.97 -9.81 -2.11
N PRO A 73 24.30 -10.28 -3.18
CA PRO A 73 23.61 -11.57 -3.18
C PRO A 73 24.51 -12.76 -2.83
N LYS A 74 25.81 -12.68 -3.07
CA LYS A 74 26.76 -13.75 -2.68
C LYS A 74 26.89 -13.91 -1.15
N PHE A 75 26.48 -12.91 -0.39
CA PHE A 75 26.50 -12.89 1.07
C PHE A 75 25.07 -12.97 1.65
N PHE A 76 24.03 -12.97 0.82
CA PHE A 76 22.65 -13.02 1.28
C PHE A 76 22.24 -14.46 1.56
N ASN A 77 22.36 -14.85 2.84
CA ASN A 77 22.02 -16.18 3.32
C ASN A 77 21.19 -16.09 4.63
N PRO A 78 19.92 -15.70 4.54
CA PRO A 78 19.04 -15.49 5.70
C PRO A 78 18.59 -16.84 6.31
N ILE A 79 19.47 -17.46 7.08
CA ILE A 79 19.26 -18.81 7.64
C ILE A 79 18.07 -18.89 8.63
N ASP A 80 17.68 -17.79 9.23
CA ASP A 80 16.59 -17.71 10.21
C ASP A 80 15.24 -17.32 9.59
N PHE A 81 15.20 -17.16 8.24
CA PHE A 81 13.95 -16.88 7.53
C PHE A 81 12.95 -18.03 7.70
N ASP A 82 11.78 -17.69 8.18
CA ASP A 82 10.65 -18.60 8.34
C ASP A 82 9.35 -17.92 7.89
N ALA A 83 8.87 -18.31 6.70
CA ALA A 83 7.64 -17.78 6.11
C ALA A 83 6.42 -18.00 7.02
N ARG A 84 6.38 -19.13 7.71
CA ARG A 84 5.30 -19.46 8.67
C ARG A 84 5.25 -18.45 9.82
N LYS A 85 6.42 -18.09 10.39
CA LYS A 85 6.52 -17.10 11.47
C LYS A 85 6.12 -15.72 10.99
N TRP A 86 6.55 -15.31 9.78
CA TRP A 86 6.19 -14.01 9.23
C TRP A 86 4.68 -13.86 9.06
N VAL A 87 4.04 -14.85 8.43
CA VAL A 87 2.58 -14.84 8.21
C VAL A 87 1.82 -14.94 9.53
N ALA A 88 2.32 -15.74 10.49
CA ALA A 88 1.74 -15.82 11.83
C ALA A 88 1.81 -14.48 12.57
N THR A 89 2.95 -13.76 12.48
CA THR A 89 3.09 -12.42 13.06
C THR A 89 2.05 -11.44 12.49
N ALA A 90 1.85 -11.43 11.18
CA ALA A 90 0.82 -10.60 10.56
C ALA A 90 -0.58 -10.98 11.06
N LYS A 91 -0.89 -12.28 11.12
CA LYS A 91 -2.18 -12.79 11.60
C LYS A 91 -2.43 -12.44 13.06
N GLU A 92 -1.43 -12.60 13.93
CA GLU A 92 -1.50 -12.27 15.36
C GLU A 92 -1.69 -10.76 15.58
N ALA A 93 -1.10 -9.93 14.73
CA ALA A 93 -1.32 -8.48 14.70
C ALA A 93 -2.75 -8.09 14.25
N GLY A 94 -3.55 -9.02 13.73
CA GLY A 94 -4.89 -8.78 13.20
C GLY A 94 -4.91 -8.40 11.72
N MET A 95 -3.77 -8.42 11.04
CA MET A 95 -3.67 -8.06 9.62
C MET A 95 -4.41 -9.07 8.72
N LYS A 96 -4.94 -8.60 7.60
CA LYS A 96 -5.74 -9.38 6.65
C LYS A 96 -4.99 -9.72 5.37
N TYR A 97 -3.91 -9.00 5.09
CA TYR A 97 -3.07 -9.20 3.92
C TYR A 97 -1.62 -8.84 4.21
N ILE A 98 -0.72 -9.35 3.37
CA ILE A 98 0.71 -9.02 3.35
C ILE A 98 1.04 -8.49 1.97
N THR A 99 1.69 -7.32 1.89
CA THR A 99 2.32 -6.82 0.67
C THR A 99 3.81 -7.08 0.78
N LEU A 100 4.30 -8.02 -0.03
CA LEU A 100 5.71 -8.42 -0.06
C LEU A 100 6.43 -7.72 -1.20
N ILE A 101 7.60 -7.14 -0.91
CA ILE A 101 8.52 -6.69 -1.98
C ILE A 101 8.94 -7.91 -2.79
N SER A 102 8.44 -8.02 -4.03
CA SER A 102 8.93 -9.02 -4.97
C SER A 102 10.22 -8.55 -5.65
N ARG A 103 10.28 -7.28 -6.07
CA ARG A 103 11.44 -6.61 -6.61
C ARG A 103 11.41 -5.12 -6.26
N HIS A 104 12.48 -4.61 -5.63
CA HIS A 104 12.64 -3.18 -5.30
C HIS A 104 13.48 -2.47 -6.38
N HIS A 105 13.77 -1.18 -6.17
CA HIS A 105 14.52 -0.31 -7.09
C HIS A 105 15.95 -0.81 -7.37
N ASP A 106 16.52 -1.62 -6.48
CA ASP A 106 17.84 -2.24 -6.64
C ASP A 106 17.88 -3.41 -7.65
N SER A 107 16.72 -3.71 -8.29
CA SER A 107 16.59 -4.78 -9.31
C SER A 107 16.55 -6.22 -8.77
N PHE A 108 16.78 -6.44 -7.46
CA PHE A 108 16.87 -7.80 -6.93
C PHE A 108 15.50 -8.47 -6.86
N SER A 109 15.38 -9.66 -7.47
CA SER A 109 14.13 -10.43 -7.52
C SER A 109 14.09 -11.48 -6.41
N MET A 110 13.05 -11.45 -5.57
CA MET A 110 12.88 -12.33 -4.41
C MET A 110 12.25 -13.69 -4.76
N TRP A 111 12.17 -14.06 -6.05
CA TRP A 111 11.61 -15.32 -6.56
C TRP A 111 12.46 -15.93 -7.64
N ASP A 112 12.16 -17.17 -8.03
CA ASP A 112 12.81 -17.93 -9.12
C ASP A 112 12.42 -17.38 -10.50
N THR A 113 12.76 -16.11 -10.77
CA THR A 113 12.54 -15.51 -12.09
C THR A 113 13.48 -16.08 -13.13
N LYS A 114 12.97 -16.26 -14.35
CA LYS A 114 13.77 -16.65 -15.52
C LYS A 114 14.21 -15.43 -16.34
N GLN A 115 13.81 -14.23 -15.93
CA GLN A 115 14.06 -12.99 -16.65
C GLN A 115 15.37 -12.30 -16.20
N SER A 116 15.95 -12.71 -15.08
CA SER A 116 17.16 -12.10 -14.53
C SER A 116 17.92 -13.10 -13.64
N ASP A 117 19.23 -13.14 -13.77
CA ASP A 117 20.10 -13.90 -12.84
C ASP A 117 20.30 -13.16 -11.51
N PHE A 118 19.90 -11.90 -11.41
CA PHE A 118 19.97 -11.12 -10.18
C PHE A 118 18.74 -11.41 -9.30
N ASN A 119 18.70 -12.63 -8.77
CA ASN A 119 17.57 -13.17 -8.02
C ASN A 119 18.00 -14.04 -6.84
N ILE A 120 17.04 -14.35 -5.96
CA ILE A 120 17.24 -15.09 -4.71
C ILE A 120 17.78 -16.52 -4.92
N MET A 121 17.49 -17.16 -6.05
CA MET A 121 17.96 -18.52 -6.35
C MET A 121 19.47 -18.56 -6.63
N ASN A 122 20.07 -17.43 -7.00
CA ASN A 122 21.51 -17.25 -7.25
C ASN A 122 22.25 -16.71 -6.01
N THR A 123 21.67 -16.89 -4.82
CA THR A 123 22.32 -16.63 -3.52
C THR A 123 22.70 -17.94 -2.83
N PRO A 124 23.49 -17.92 -1.75
CA PRO A 124 23.70 -19.11 -0.92
C PRO A 124 22.42 -19.67 -0.30
N PHE A 125 21.40 -18.81 -0.10
CA PHE A 125 20.11 -19.19 0.47
C PHE A 125 19.27 -20.09 -0.46
N LYS A 126 19.20 -19.82 -1.75
CA LYS A 126 18.55 -20.65 -2.79
C LYS A 126 17.12 -21.09 -2.49
N ARG A 127 16.32 -20.20 -1.87
CA ARG A 127 14.90 -20.47 -1.58
C ARG A 127 14.06 -19.35 -2.17
N ASP A 128 12.95 -19.74 -2.82
CA ASP A 128 12.00 -18.80 -3.42
C ASP A 128 11.08 -18.22 -2.31
N VAL A 129 11.41 -17.00 -1.87
CA VAL A 129 10.71 -16.32 -0.78
C VAL A 129 9.25 -16.01 -1.15
N VAL A 130 8.99 -15.59 -2.39
CA VAL A 130 7.62 -15.29 -2.84
C VAL A 130 6.78 -16.56 -2.79
N LYS A 131 7.33 -17.71 -3.22
CA LYS A 131 6.64 -19.00 -3.17
C LYS A 131 6.31 -19.44 -1.75
N GLU A 132 7.29 -19.34 -0.84
CA GLU A 132 7.09 -19.78 0.54
C GLU A 132 6.06 -18.90 1.28
N ILE A 133 6.13 -17.58 1.10
CA ILE A 133 5.13 -16.66 1.65
C ILE A 133 3.75 -16.90 1.03
N ALA A 134 3.66 -17.14 -0.28
CA ALA A 134 2.38 -17.43 -0.95
C ALA A 134 1.71 -18.69 -0.37
N GLN A 135 2.48 -19.76 -0.21
CA GLN A 135 1.99 -21.02 0.40
C GLN A 135 1.52 -20.82 1.84
N GLU A 136 2.29 -20.09 2.65
CA GLU A 136 1.92 -19.81 4.02
C GLU A 136 0.73 -18.85 4.16
N CYS A 137 0.63 -17.84 3.30
CA CYS A 137 -0.53 -16.96 3.23
C CYS A 137 -1.81 -17.77 2.93
N GLN A 138 -1.76 -18.67 1.95
CA GLN A 138 -2.87 -19.56 1.62
C GLN A 138 -3.23 -20.48 2.80
N ARG A 139 -2.23 -21.09 3.44
CA ARG A 139 -2.41 -22.00 4.58
C ARG A 139 -3.03 -21.32 5.80
N GLN A 140 -2.64 -20.06 6.07
CA GLN A 140 -3.07 -19.32 7.26
C GLN A 140 -4.29 -18.42 7.02
N GLY A 141 -4.78 -18.31 5.79
CA GLY A 141 -5.93 -17.47 5.40
C GLY A 141 -5.62 -15.97 5.39
N ILE A 142 -4.37 -15.60 5.06
CA ILE A 142 -3.93 -14.23 4.83
C ILE A 142 -3.86 -14.00 3.32
N LYS A 143 -4.29 -12.83 2.83
CA LYS A 143 -4.21 -12.48 1.40
C LYS A 143 -2.79 -12.05 1.05
N LEU A 144 -2.27 -12.49 -0.13
CA LEU A 144 -0.98 -12.06 -0.64
C LEU A 144 -1.14 -10.93 -1.64
N CYS A 145 -0.39 -9.87 -1.43
CA CYS A 145 -0.18 -8.74 -2.32
C CYS A 145 1.32 -8.65 -2.66
N LEU A 146 1.66 -8.18 -3.85
CA LEU A 146 3.04 -8.04 -4.28
C LEU A 146 3.35 -6.59 -4.65
N TYR A 147 4.41 -6.06 -4.07
CA TYR A 147 5.02 -4.82 -4.54
C TYR A 147 5.95 -5.12 -5.70
N TYR A 148 5.94 -4.28 -6.72
CA TYR A 148 6.82 -4.35 -7.87
C TYR A 148 7.30 -2.96 -8.27
N SER A 149 8.61 -2.75 -8.27
CA SER A 149 9.21 -1.48 -8.68
C SER A 149 9.13 -1.27 -10.20
N LEU A 150 8.61 -0.12 -10.61
CA LEU A 150 8.65 0.37 -11.99
C LEU A 150 10.03 0.89 -12.35
N LEU A 151 10.72 1.57 -11.43
CA LEU A 151 12.07 2.04 -11.64
C LEU A 151 13.12 0.97 -11.32
N ASP A 152 14.31 1.12 -11.89
CA ASP A 152 15.42 0.20 -11.70
C ASP A 152 16.77 0.95 -11.68
N TRP A 153 17.57 0.74 -10.62
CA TRP A 153 18.87 1.38 -10.48
C TRP A 153 20.01 0.56 -11.09
N LYS A 154 19.77 -0.69 -11.47
CA LYS A 154 20.81 -1.62 -11.94
C LYS A 154 20.70 -1.92 -13.43
N ARG A 155 19.52 -2.16 -13.96
CA ARG A 155 19.34 -2.58 -15.36
C ARG A 155 19.77 -1.48 -16.34
N ALA A 156 20.56 -1.86 -17.33
CA ALA A 156 21.00 -0.94 -18.36
C ALA A 156 19.89 -0.51 -19.31
N ASP A 157 18.89 -1.37 -19.54
CA ASP A 157 17.76 -1.07 -20.44
C ASP A 157 16.68 -0.17 -19.82
N TYR A 158 16.69 0.09 -18.48
CA TYR A 158 15.86 1.12 -17.87
C TYR A 158 16.24 2.52 -18.39
N GLN A 159 15.27 3.42 -18.57
CA GLN A 159 15.50 4.80 -19.04
C GLN A 159 16.13 5.67 -17.93
N TRP A 160 17.32 5.31 -17.52
CA TRP A 160 18.05 5.92 -16.40
C TRP A 160 18.55 7.34 -16.72
N GLU A 161 18.75 7.66 -18.01
CA GLU A 161 19.25 8.97 -18.45
C GLU A 161 18.31 10.11 -18.07
N THR A 162 17.00 9.83 -18.07
CA THR A 162 15.96 10.81 -17.72
C THR A 162 15.45 10.66 -16.30
N GLY A 163 15.71 9.51 -15.63
CA GLY A 163 15.31 9.26 -14.24
C GLY A 163 15.90 10.27 -13.27
N ARG A 164 15.26 10.44 -12.11
CA ARG A 164 15.71 11.36 -11.04
C ARG A 164 16.72 10.70 -10.10
N THR A 165 16.68 9.38 -9.98
CA THR A 165 17.46 8.60 -9.01
C THR A 165 18.41 7.61 -9.69
N GLY A 166 19.29 7.00 -8.92
CA GLY A 166 20.26 6.01 -9.42
C GLY A 166 21.30 6.59 -10.38
N LYS A 167 21.52 7.91 -10.41
CA LYS A 167 22.51 8.54 -11.31
C LYS A 167 23.94 8.11 -11.01
N GLY A 168 24.26 7.90 -9.74
CA GLY A 168 25.59 7.50 -9.29
C GLY A 168 25.87 5.99 -9.35
N THR A 169 24.98 5.18 -9.93
CA THR A 169 25.14 3.71 -9.94
C THR A 169 26.03 3.18 -11.05
N GLY A 170 26.65 4.06 -11.86
CA GLY A 170 27.70 3.69 -12.82
C GLY A 170 27.19 3.11 -14.12
N ARG A 171 25.91 3.21 -14.44
CA ARG A 171 25.38 2.80 -15.76
C ARG A 171 25.89 3.74 -16.85
N THR A 172 26.39 3.19 -17.95
CA THR A 172 26.94 3.94 -19.09
C THR A 172 26.38 3.47 -20.43
N ALA A 173 25.84 2.27 -20.49
CA ALA A 173 25.25 1.75 -21.72
C ALA A 173 23.91 2.49 -21.99
N PRO A 174 23.61 2.79 -23.28
CA PRO A 174 22.30 3.40 -23.64
C PRO A 174 21.15 2.52 -23.17
N SER A 175 20.09 3.15 -22.67
CA SER A 175 18.86 2.47 -22.27
C SER A 175 18.10 1.90 -23.48
N SER A 176 17.19 0.95 -23.21
CA SER A 176 16.28 0.38 -24.19
C SER A 176 14.90 0.20 -23.58
N TRP A 177 14.08 1.25 -23.66
CA TRP A 177 12.78 1.26 -23.01
C TRP A 177 11.86 0.11 -23.42
N PRO A 178 11.72 -0.26 -24.71
CA PRO A 178 10.92 -1.42 -25.10
C PRO A 178 11.43 -2.73 -24.49
N SER A 179 12.76 -2.90 -24.35
CA SER A 179 13.34 -4.07 -23.66
C SER A 179 12.92 -4.12 -22.20
N TYR A 180 13.00 -2.98 -21.51
CA TYR A 180 12.61 -2.87 -20.10
C TYR A 180 11.12 -3.15 -19.88
N ILE A 181 10.23 -2.60 -20.71
CA ILE A 181 8.79 -2.88 -20.65
C ILE A 181 8.49 -4.37 -20.87
N ASN A 182 9.13 -5.00 -21.84
CA ASN A 182 8.98 -6.45 -22.08
C ASN A 182 9.48 -7.28 -20.89
N PHE A 183 10.60 -6.89 -20.28
CA PHE A 183 11.12 -7.51 -19.07
C PHE A 183 10.10 -7.43 -17.91
N MET A 184 9.54 -6.24 -17.65
CA MET A 184 8.51 -6.08 -16.60
C MET A 184 7.28 -6.96 -16.88
N LYS A 185 6.76 -6.96 -18.11
CA LYS A 185 5.60 -7.79 -18.51
C LYS A 185 5.90 -9.27 -18.31
N ALA A 186 7.09 -9.75 -18.66
CA ALA A 186 7.48 -11.14 -18.47
C ALA A 186 7.58 -11.50 -16.97
N GLN A 187 8.16 -10.66 -16.13
CA GLN A 187 8.23 -10.88 -14.68
C GLN A 187 6.85 -10.85 -14.02
N LEU A 188 5.98 -9.92 -14.40
CA LEU A 188 4.61 -9.86 -13.90
C LEU A 188 3.81 -11.12 -14.32
N THR A 189 4.04 -11.63 -15.53
CA THR A 189 3.45 -12.89 -15.99
C THR A 189 3.87 -14.04 -15.07
N GLU A 190 5.16 -14.17 -14.74
CA GLU A 190 5.64 -15.20 -13.79
C GLU A 190 4.96 -15.07 -12.42
N LEU A 191 4.90 -13.86 -11.85
CA LEU A 191 4.30 -13.61 -10.54
C LEU A 191 2.81 -13.94 -10.50
N LEU A 192 2.09 -13.66 -11.58
CA LEU A 192 0.64 -13.87 -11.66
C LEU A 192 0.24 -15.28 -12.10
N THR A 193 1.19 -16.11 -12.57
CA THR A 193 0.87 -17.49 -13.03
C THR A 193 1.42 -18.58 -12.12
N ASN A 194 2.50 -18.31 -11.36
CA ASN A 194 3.24 -19.36 -10.65
C ASN A 194 3.00 -19.41 -9.14
N TYR A 195 2.36 -18.39 -8.55
CA TYR A 195 2.30 -18.19 -7.08
C TYR A 195 0.86 -18.23 -6.52
N GLY A 196 -0.10 -18.69 -7.32
CA GLY A 196 -1.51 -18.76 -6.93
C GLY A 196 -2.21 -17.39 -6.96
N PRO A 197 -3.30 -17.21 -6.22
CA PRO A 197 -4.07 -15.97 -6.27
C PRO A 197 -3.31 -14.81 -5.62
N ILE A 198 -3.09 -13.76 -6.39
CA ILE A 198 -2.52 -12.49 -5.95
C ILE A 198 -3.66 -11.48 -5.77
N THR A 199 -3.70 -10.82 -4.61
CA THR A 199 -4.77 -9.87 -4.29
C THR A 199 -4.52 -8.51 -4.90
N THR A 200 -3.29 -8.00 -4.83
CA THR A 200 -2.92 -6.72 -5.46
C THR A 200 -1.52 -6.79 -6.06
N ILE A 201 -1.31 -6.01 -7.14
CA ILE A 201 0.01 -5.54 -7.55
C ILE A 201 0.14 -4.07 -7.11
N TRP A 202 1.14 -3.78 -6.31
CA TRP A 202 1.49 -2.48 -5.76
C TRP A 202 2.70 -1.92 -6.53
N PHE A 203 2.45 -1.02 -7.47
CA PHE A 203 3.53 -0.39 -8.25
C PHE A 203 4.10 0.82 -7.55
N ASP A 204 5.40 1.07 -7.78
CA ASP A 204 6.13 2.22 -7.28
C ASP A 204 7.24 2.65 -8.24
N GLY A 205 7.61 3.93 -8.22
CA GLY A 205 8.72 4.44 -9.00
C GLY A 205 8.34 5.25 -10.25
N HIS A 206 7.06 5.44 -10.55
CA HIS A 206 6.59 6.34 -11.62
C HIS A 206 7.22 7.74 -11.50
N TRP A 207 7.28 8.25 -10.28
CA TRP A 207 7.81 9.56 -9.92
C TRP A 207 9.27 9.77 -10.33
N ASP A 208 10.04 8.71 -10.56
CA ASP A 208 11.42 8.81 -11.04
C ASP A 208 11.52 9.46 -12.43
N GLN A 209 10.49 9.31 -13.25
CA GLN A 209 10.41 9.90 -14.59
C GLN A 209 9.61 11.21 -14.65
N LEU A 210 9.35 11.82 -13.49
CA LEU A 210 8.76 13.16 -13.38
C LEU A 210 9.86 14.20 -13.07
N ASP A 211 9.56 15.48 -13.26
CA ASP A 211 10.53 16.54 -12.94
C ASP A 211 10.61 16.82 -11.42
N ASN A 212 9.46 16.68 -10.73
CA ASN A 212 9.35 16.89 -9.28
C ASN A 212 8.12 16.16 -8.73
N ASP A 213 7.91 16.20 -7.40
CA ASP A 213 6.76 15.56 -6.72
C ASP A 213 5.61 16.54 -6.46
N THR A 214 5.78 17.82 -6.73
CA THR A 214 4.82 18.87 -6.35
C THR A 214 3.82 19.22 -7.43
N ASP A 215 4.24 19.20 -8.71
CA ASP A 215 3.34 19.42 -9.83
C ASP A 215 2.60 18.12 -10.18
N LYS A 216 1.32 18.08 -9.89
CA LYS A 216 0.46 16.92 -10.15
C LYS A 216 -0.07 16.84 -11.58
N ASN A 217 0.25 17.82 -12.44
CA ASN A 217 -0.18 17.86 -13.84
C ASN A 217 0.95 17.53 -14.83
N GLN A 218 2.15 17.25 -14.33
CA GLN A 218 3.30 16.92 -15.18
C GLN A 218 3.13 15.57 -15.90
N VAL A 219 3.72 15.46 -17.06
CA VAL A 219 3.71 14.24 -17.87
C VAL A 219 5.00 13.48 -17.63
N SER A 220 4.92 12.16 -17.53
CA SER A 220 6.08 11.29 -17.44
C SER A 220 6.97 11.42 -18.67
N LYS A 221 8.30 11.41 -18.46
CA LYS A 221 9.31 11.45 -19.53
C LYS A 221 9.34 10.21 -20.41
N VAL A 222 8.66 9.14 -19.96
CA VAL A 222 8.54 7.87 -20.67
C VAL A 222 7.07 7.47 -20.75
N ASP A 223 6.70 6.71 -21.77
CA ASP A 223 5.44 5.98 -21.80
C ASP A 223 5.61 4.67 -21.02
N TRP A 224 4.96 4.54 -19.87
CA TRP A 224 4.98 3.35 -19.04
C TRP A 224 4.17 2.18 -19.62
N HIS A 225 3.43 2.38 -20.69
CA HIS A 225 2.53 1.37 -21.27
C HIS A 225 1.51 0.79 -20.26
N TYR A 226 1.00 1.64 -19.34
CA TYR A 226 0.10 1.18 -18.27
C TYR A 226 -1.13 0.45 -18.79
N ASN A 227 -1.71 0.91 -19.91
CA ASN A 227 -2.84 0.20 -20.49
C ASN A 227 -2.53 -1.27 -20.81
N GLU A 228 -1.35 -1.54 -21.35
CA GLU A 228 -0.90 -2.90 -21.66
C GLU A 228 -0.59 -3.70 -20.39
N ILE A 229 0.11 -3.09 -19.43
CA ILE A 229 0.53 -3.75 -18.18
C ILE A 229 -0.69 -4.05 -17.31
N TYR A 230 -1.60 -3.11 -17.12
CA TYR A 230 -2.79 -3.30 -16.29
C TYR A 230 -3.76 -4.29 -16.94
N THR A 231 -3.91 -4.24 -18.29
CA THR A 231 -4.69 -5.23 -19.04
C THR A 231 -4.11 -6.63 -18.87
N LEU A 232 -2.78 -6.80 -18.96
CA LEU A 232 -2.11 -8.08 -18.74
C LEU A 232 -2.43 -8.64 -17.34
N ILE A 233 -2.36 -7.82 -16.30
CA ILE A 233 -2.66 -8.22 -14.92
C ILE A 233 -4.11 -8.69 -14.80
N HIS A 234 -5.06 -7.89 -15.28
CA HIS A 234 -6.49 -8.22 -15.20
C HIS A 234 -6.90 -9.42 -16.10
N GLN A 235 -6.16 -9.65 -17.19
CA GLN A 235 -6.38 -10.85 -18.02
C GLN A 235 -5.87 -12.12 -17.34
N LEU A 236 -4.70 -12.06 -16.69
CA LEU A 236 -4.13 -13.22 -16.00
C LEU A 236 -4.88 -13.53 -14.70
N GLN A 237 -5.27 -12.50 -13.95
CA GLN A 237 -6.02 -12.63 -12.69
C GLN A 237 -7.07 -11.51 -12.60
N PRO A 238 -8.32 -11.73 -13.05
CA PRO A 238 -9.37 -10.68 -13.05
C PRO A 238 -9.67 -10.09 -11.68
N GLN A 239 -9.44 -10.84 -10.60
CA GLN A 239 -9.61 -10.38 -9.21
C GLN A 239 -8.40 -9.61 -8.66
N CYS A 240 -7.25 -9.64 -9.34
CA CYS A 240 -6.05 -8.92 -8.88
C CYS A 240 -6.24 -7.42 -9.05
N LEU A 241 -6.06 -6.66 -7.98
CA LEU A 241 -6.20 -5.22 -7.97
C LEU A 241 -4.88 -4.54 -8.31
N VAL A 242 -4.95 -3.47 -9.07
CA VAL A 242 -3.78 -2.66 -9.44
C VAL A 242 -3.81 -1.35 -8.68
N GLY A 243 -2.71 -1.01 -8.02
CA GLY A 243 -2.46 0.30 -7.46
C GLY A 243 -1.05 0.78 -7.79
N ASN A 244 -0.86 2.09 -7.86
CA ASN A 244 0.40 2.69 -8.25
C ASN A 244 0.71 3.91 -7.40
N ASN A 245 1.85 3.89 -6.71
CA ASN A 245 2.34 4.96 -5.85
C ASN A 245 2.98 6.09 -6.68
N HIS A 246 2.24 6.61 -7.64
CA HIS A 246 2.71 7.69 -8.51
C HIS A 246 2.44 9.09 -7.95
N HIS A 247 1.76 9.18 -6.80
CA HIS A 247 1.40 10.44 -6.13
C HIS A 247 0.45 11.35 -6.95
N LEU A 248 -0.25 10.77 -7.91
CA LEU A 248 -1.23 11.45 -8.78
C LEU A 248 -2.65 10.92 -8.50
N SER A 249 -3.65 11.51 -9.15
CA SER A 249 -4.99 10.91 -9.19
C SER A 249 -4.95 9.58 -9.96
N PRO A 250 -5.80 8.60 -9.61
CA PRO A 250 -5.77 7.28 -10.22
C PRO A 250 -5.88 7.33 -11.75
N LEU A 251 -5.06 6.52 -12.40
CA LEU A 251 -5.07 6.34 -13.85
C LEU A 251 -6.09 5.25 -14.27
N PRO A 252 -6.57 5.24 -15.51
CA PRO A 252 -7.43 4.17 -16.01
C PRO A 252 -6.81 2.79 -15.81
N GLY A 253 -7.56 1.86 -15.22
CA GLY A 253 -7.08 0.51 -14.91
C GLY A 253 -6.57 0.32 -13.48
N GLU A 254 -6.47 1.38 -12.69
CA GLU A 254 -6.18 1.28 -11.26
C GLU A 254 -7.45 0.98 -10.45
N ASP A 255 -7.29 0.16 -9.42
CA ASP A 255 -8.36 -0.40 -8.63
C ASP A 255 -8.42 0.13 -7.20
N PHE A 256 -7.33 0.73 -6.72
CA PHE A 256 -7.24 1.39 -5.43
C PHE A 256 -6.22 2.54 -5.49
N GLN A 257 -6.40 3.52 -4.60
CA GLN A 257 -5.54 4.70 -4.51
C GLN A 257 -4.67 4.65 -3.26
N MET A 258 -3.42 5.08 -3.41
CA MET A 258 -2.40 5.03 -2.36
C MET A 258 -1.99 6.41 -1.86
N PHE A 259 -1.62 6.46 -0.58
CA PHE A 259 -1.06 7.63 0.11
C PHE A 259 0.15 7.18 0.91
N GLU A 260 1.32 7.74 0.62
CA GLU A 260 2.54 7.37 1.32
C GLU A 260 2.79 8.30 2.49
N ARG A 261 2.89 7.74 3.71
CA ARG A 261 3.15 8.44 4.98
C ARG A 261 2.15 9.55 5.31
N ASP A 262 1.06 9.64 4.58
CA ASP A 262 -0.03 10.58 4.78
C ASP A 262 -1.37 9.86 4.82
N LEU A 263 -2.32 10.40 5.56
CA LEU A 263 -3.70 9.96 5.50
C LEU A 263 -4.42 10.59 4.28
N PRO A 264 -5.47 9.97 3.72
CA PRO A 264 -6.15 10.49 2.55
C PRO A 264 -6.62 11.95 2.71
N GLY A 265 -6.14 12.82 1.81
CA GLY A 265 -6.44 14.26 1.86
C GLY A 265 -5.56 15.08 2.80
N GLU A 266 -4.57 14.47 3.44
CA GLU A 266 -3.44 15.14 4.09
C GLU A 266 -2.24 15.19 3.12
N ASN A 267 -1.29 16.08 3.38
CA ASN A 267 -0.02 16.20 2.63
C ASN A 267 1.10 16.69 3.54
N LYS A 268 1.25 16.07 4.71
CA LYS A 268 2.28 16.42 5.70
C LYS A 268 3.66 15.96 5.24
N GLY A 269 3.71 14.80 4.58
CA GLY A 269 4.93 14.25 3.98
C GLY A 269 5.32 14.92 2.65
N GLY A 270 4.43 15.73 2.05
CA GLY A 270 4.69 16.40 0.77
C GLY A 270 4.45 15.54 -0.48
N LEU A 271 4.11 14.26 -0.31
CA LEU A 271 3.93 13.29 -1.39
C LEU A 271 2.45 13.10 -1.80
N SER A 272 1.51 13.40 -0.92
CA SER A 272 0.09 13.02 -1.02
C SER A 272 -0.85 14.18 -1.35
N GLY A 273 -0.42 15.11 -2.21
CA GLY A 273 -1.23 16.28 -2.62
C GLY A 273 -2.33 16.00 -3.64
N GLN A 274 -2.51 14.75 -4.07
CA GLN A 274 -3.54 14.35 -5.03
C GLN A 274 -4.95 14.34 -4.40
N SER A 275 -5.98 14.52 -5.24
CA SER A 275 -7.37 14.41 -4.83
C SER A 275 -7.73 12.99 -4.40
N VAL A 276 -8.56 12.86 -3.37
CA VAL A 276 -9.07 11.56 -2.92
C VAL A 276 -10.16 11.09 -3.88
N SER A 277 -10.01 9.88 -4.42
CA SER A 277 -10.95 9.26 -5.34
C SER A 277 -12.05 8.45 -4.63
N ALA A 278 -12.97 7.88 -5.42
CA ALA A 278 -13.99 6.96 -4.93
C ALA A 278 -13.52 5.47 -4.90
N LEU A 279 -12.28 5.19 -5.31
CA LEU A 279 -11.69 3.86 -5.22
C LEU A 279 -11.41 3.48 -3.76
N PRO A 280 -11.21 2.20 -3.44
CA PRO A 280 -10.62 1.79 -2.17
C PRO A 280 -9.33 2.56 -1.90
N LEU A 281 -9.12 2.96 -0.65
CA LEU A 281 -7.98 3.77 -0.25
C LEU A 281 -7.01 2.95 0.59
N GLU A 282 -5.71 3.17 0.40
CA GLU A 282 -4.67 2.61 1.24
C GLU A 282 -3.67 3.69 1.62
N THR A 283 -3.27 3.72 2.88
CA THR A 283 -2.11 4.50 3.34
C THR A 283 -1.04 3.55 3.84
N CYS A 284 0.22 3.84 3.53
CA CYS A 284 1.33 3.06 4.08
C CYS A 284 2.19 3.89 5.03
N GLU A 285 2.66 3.24 6.10
CA GLU A 285 3.46 3.86 7.16
C GLU A 285 4.47 2.87 7.73
N THR A 286 5.54 3.37 8.33
CA THR A 286 6.59 2.58 8.98
C THR A 286 6.42 2.57 10.50
N ILE A 287 6.91 1.50 11.15
CA ILE A 287 6.99 1.44 12.62
C ILE A 287 8.08 2.38 13.15
N ASN A 288 9.18 2.50 12.41
CA ASN A 288 10.30 3.44 12.67
C ASN A 288 10.41 4.47 11.53
N GLY A 289 11.59 4.99 11.23
CA GLY A 289 11.80 5.97 10.16
C GLY A 289 12.08 5.37 8.78
N SER A 290 12.47 4.08 8.72
CA SER A 290 12.97 3.39 7.52
C SER A 290 11.99 2.33 7.02
N TRP A 291 11.94 2.10 5.69
CA TRP A 291 11.19 0.98 5.12
C TRP A 291 11.98 -0.33 5.27
N GLY A 292 13.19 -0.42 4.71
CA GLY A 292 14.09 -1.57 4.89
C GLY A 292 14.86 -1.51 6.22
N PHE A 293 15.51 -2.62 6.58
CA PHE A 293 16.31 -2.70 7.79
C PHE A 293 17.38 -1.62 7.87
N ASN A 294 17.36 -0.86 8.96
CA ASN A 294 18.34 0.18 9.24
C ASN A 294 18.81 0.06 10.70
N ILE A 295 20.06 -0.33 10.88
CA ILE A 295 20.62 -0.64 12.20
C ILE A 295 20.73 0.61 13.11
N THR A 296 20.73 1.80 12.53
CA THR A 296 20.82 3.07 13.28
C THR A 296 19.45 3.67 13.61
N ASP A 297 18.38 3.19 12.99
CA ASP A 297 17.02 3.69 13.18
C ASP A 297 16.32 2.95 14.34
N ARG A 298 16.55 3.47 15.54
CA ARG A 298 16.07 2.86 16.80
C ARG A 298 14.82 3.53 17.37
N LYS A 299 14.31 4.57 16.71
CA LYS A 299 13.12 5.29 17.21
C LYS A 299 11.86 4.65 16.62
N HIS A 300 11.20 3.84 17.43
CA HIS A 300 9.93 3.20 17.06
C HIS A 300 8.73 4.02 17.56
N LYS A 301 7.64 4.00 16.80
CA LYS A 301 6.33 4.45 17.27
C LYS A 301 5.86 3.54 18.40
N SER A 302 5.13 4.08 19.37
CA SER A 302 4.47 3.29 20.41
C SER A 302 3.29 2.49 19.83
N ALA A 303 2.82 1.48 20.57
CA ALA A 303 1.61 0.76 20.18
C ALA A 303 0.38 1.67 20.14
N GLU A 304 0.30 2.67 21.04
CA GLU A 304 -0.73 3.70 21.03
C GLU A 304 -0.69 4.52 19.73
N GLU A 305 0.47 5.03 19.32
CA GLU A 305 0.63 5.77 18.07
C GLU A 305 0.22 4.94 16.84
N LEU A 306 0.57 3.64 16.83
CA LEU A 306 0.20 2.72 15.74
C LEU A 306 -1.31 2.45 15.70
N VAL A 307 -1.95 2.26 16.86
CA VAL A 307 -3.41 2.13 16.97
C VAL A 307 -4.09 3.41 16.52
N HIS A 308 -3.61 4.58 16.97
CA HIS A 308 -4.17 5.87 16.56
C HIS A 308 -4.07 6.07 15.04
N TYR A 309 -2.97 5.65 14.43
CA TYR A 309 -2.82 5.76 12.97
C TYR A 309 -3.81 4.84 12.24
N LEU A 310 -3.97 3.58 12.69
CA LEU A 310 -4.95 2.63 12.13
C LEU A 310 -6.39 3.15 12.27
N VAL A 311 -6.74 3.66 13.44
CA VAL A 311 -8.06 4.23 13.72
C VAL A 311 -8.34 5.43 12.81
N ARG A 312 -7.39 6.35 12.67
CA ARG A 312 -7.52 7.51 11.78
C ARG A 312 -7.62 7.11 10.31
N ALA A 313 -6.81 6.16 9.85
CA ALA A 313 -6.90 5.60 8.50
C ALA A 313 -8.31 5.02 8.25
N SER A 314 -8.82 4.24 9.19
CA SER A 314 -10.18 3.68 9.14
C SER A 314 -11.26 4.78 9.13
N GLY A 315 -11.05 5.87 9.88
CA GLY A 315 -11.93 7.04 9.88
C GLY A 315 -12.01 7.76 8.53
N TYR A 316 -10.94 7.70 7.73
CA TYR A 316 -10.94 8.13 6.32
C TYR A 316 -11.49 7.06 5.36
N GLY A 317 -11.79 5.85 5.84
CA GLY A 317 -12.18 4.72 5.01
C GLY A 317 -10.99 4.04 4.30
N ALA A 318 -9.76 4.27 4.75
CA ALA A 318 -8.56 3.69 4.16
C ALA A 318 -8.07 2.45 4.92
N ASN A 319 -7.39 1.56 4.19
CA ASN A 319 -6.56 0.53 4.79
C ASN A 319 -5.25 1.13 5.29
N LEU A 320 -4.72 0.64 6.40
CA LEU A 320 -3.34 0.87 6.82
C LEU A 320 -2.47 -0.31 6.39
N LEU A 321 -1.45 -0.05 5.60
CA LEU A 321 -0.38 -0.98 5.25
C LEU A 321 0.85 -0.63 6.09
N LEU A 322 1.07 -1.37 7.20
CA LEU A 322 2.12 -1.06 8.17
C LEU A 322 3.38 -1.88 7.90
N ASN A 323 4.50 -1.18 7.74
CA ASN A 323 5.75 -1.76 7.27
C ASN A 323 6.62 -2.38 8.38
N VAL A 324 7.25 -3.50 8.02
CA VAL A 324 8.39 -4.08 8.72
C VAL A 324 9.57 -4.23 7.76
N GLY A 325 10.79 -4.00 8.27
CA GLY A 325 12.05 -4.21 7.54
C GLY A 325 12.83 -5.35 8.21
N PRO A 326 12.70 -6.61 7.75
CA PRO A 326 13.42 -7.75 8.36
C PRO A 326 14.93 -7.59 8.30
N MET A 327 15.60 -8.16 9.30
CA MET A 327 17.05 -8.20 9.43
C MET A 327 17.71 -9.08 8.33
N PRO A 328 19.02 -8.97 8.11
CA PRO A 328 19.73 -9.76 7.11
C PRO A 328 19.66 -11.27 7.32
N ASN A 329 19.48 -11.72 8.57
CA ASN A 329 19.31 -13.15 8.91
C ASN A 329 17.92 -13.70 8.57
N GLY A 330 16.94 -12.84 8.24
CA GLY A 330 15.59 -13.22 7.86
C GLY A 330 14.55 -13.11 8.98
N GLU A 331 14.92 -12.65 10.18
CA GLU A 331 13.95 -12.38 11.25
C GLU A 331 13.35 -10.97 11.12
N ILE A 332 12.07 -10.84 11.42
CA ILE A 332 11.46 -9.52 11.68
C ILE A 332 12.08 -8.95 12.96
N VAL A 333 12.43 -7.67 12.95
CA VAL A 333 13.01 -6.98 14.12
C VAL A 333 12.15 -7.27 15.37
N PRO A 334 12.74 -7.78 16.47
CA PRO A 334 11.98 -8.22 17.66
C PRO A 334 11.07 -7.13 18.25
N GLU A 335 11.52 -5.87 18.22
CA GLU A 335 10.73 -4.71 18.68
C GLU A 335 9.48 -4.52 17.82
N HIS A 336 9.58 -4.72 16.49
CA HIS A 336 8.42 -4.67 15.59
C HIS A 336 7.43 -5.79 15.92
N VAL A 337 7.91 -7.02 16.15
CA VAL A 337 7.04 -8.15 16.54
C VAL A 337 6.30 -7.85 17.85
N ALA A 338 7.00 -7.30 18.85
CA ALA A 338 6.40 -6.94 20.14
C ALA A 338 5.31 -5.87 20.00
N LEU A 339 5.56 -4.82 19.20
CA LEU A 339 4.60 -3.74 18.93
C LEU A 339 3.38 -4.26 18.16
N LEU A 340 3.58 -5.06 17.11
CA LEU A 340 2.51 -5.68 16.33
C LEU A 340 1.61 -6.57 17.19
N LYS A 341 2.20 -7.30 18.13
CA LYS A 341 1.44 -8.12 19.11
C LYS A 341 0.53 -7.25 20.00
N GLN A 342 1.01 -6.07 20.44
CA GLN A 342 0.20 -5.13 21.24
C GLN A 342 -0.96 -4.56 20.42
N VAL A 343 -0.72 -4.16 19.16
CA VAL A 343 -1.78 -3.74 18.23
C VAL A 343 -2.80 -4.85 18.03
N GLY A 344 -2.33 -6.10 17.85
CA GLY A 344 -3.20 -7.28 17.73
C GLY A 344 -4.05 -7.54 18.98
N GLN A 345 -3.51 -7.31 20.19
CA GLN A 345 -4.27 -7.42 21.43
C GLN A 345 -5.40 -6.39 21.51
N TRP A 346 -5.13 -5.13 21.10
CA TRP A 346 -6.15 -4.09 21.02
C TRP A 346 -7.24 -4.47 20.00
N LEU A 347 -6.85 -4.96 18.81
CA LEU A 347 -7.78 -5.38 17.75
C LEU A 347 -8.63 -6.61 18.11
N LYS A 348 -8.16 -7.51 18.96
CA LYS A 348 -8.98 -8.64 19.45
C LYS A 348 -10.22 -8.16 20.22
N VAL A 349 -10.13 -7.03 20.90
CA VAL A 349 -11.24 -6.44 21.67
C VAL A 349 -12.05 -5.48 20.81
N ASN A 350 -11.38 -4.63 20.01
CA ASN A 350 -12.00 -3.48 19.34
C ASN A 350 -12.15 -3.66 17.82
N GLY A 351 -11.78 -4.82 17.26
CA GLY A 351 -11.73 -5.02 15.80
C GLY A 351 -13.06 -4.84 15.07
N GLU A 352 -14.20 -4.98 15.76
CA GLU A 352 -15.52 -4.70 15.17
C GLU A 352 -15.70 -3.24 14.73
N THR A 353 -14.96 -2.32 15.37
CA THR A 353 -15.00 -0.88 15.06
C THR A 353 -14.10 -0.50 13.89
N ILE A 354 -13.28 -1.45 13.41
CA ILE A 354 -12.29 -1.29 12.36
C ILE A 354 -12.68 -2.09 11.11
N TYR A 355 -12.78 -3.43 11.24
CA TYR A 355 -12.99 -4.29 10.09
C TYR A 355 -14.41 -4.22 9.52
N GLY A 356 -14.50 -4.09 8.20
CA GLY A 356 -15.78 -4.00 7.50
C GLY A 356 -16.56 -2.72 7.79
N THR A 357 -15.90 -1.70 8.36
CA THR A 357 -16.48 -0.37 8.53
C THR A 357 -16.20 0.49 7.29
N LYS A 358 -16.94 1.57 7.16
CA LYS A 358 -16.66 2.71 6.27
C LYS A 358 -16.10 3.86 7.09
N GLY A 359 -15.49 4.83 6.44
CA GLY A 359 -15.15 6.12 7.05
C GLY A 359 -16.38 6.83 7.59
N GLY A 360 -16.17 7.69 8.58
CA GLY A 360 -17.24 8.46 9.22
C GLY A 360 -17.88 9.51 8.30
N PHE A 361 -18.98 10.07 8.75
CA PHE A 361 -19.70 11.15 8.05
C PHE A 361 -19.01 12.52 8.16
N ILE A 362 -17.98 12.62 8.97
CA ILE A 362 -17.04 13.76 9.04
C ILE A 362 -15.60 13.25 8.90
N LYS A 363 -14.71 14.10 8.40
CA LYS A 363 -13.27 13.80 8.39
C LYS A 363 -12.74 13.65 9.82
N PRO A 364 -11.68 12.86 10.05
CA PRO A 364 -10.99 12.81 11.32
C PRO A 364 -10.62 14.20 11.86
N GLN A 365 -10.79 14.36 13.17
CA GLN A 365 -10.57 15.59 13.92
C GLN A 365 -9.41 15.43 14.89
N GLU A 366 -8.98 16.50 15.57
CA GLU A 366 -7.92 16.41 16.59
C GLU A 366 -8.28 15.43 17.73
N TRP A 367 -9.55 15.43 18.16
CA TRP A 367 -10.03 14.54 19.23
C TRP A 367 -10.09 13.06 18.79
N GLY A 368 -10.18 12.74 17.48
CA GLY A 368 -10.29 11.37 16.97
C GLY A 368 -11.04 11.29 15.65
N CYS A 369 -11.82 10.22 15.47
CA CYS A 369 -12.58 10.02 14.24
C CYS A 369 -13.84 9.17 14.46
N ILE A 370 -14.57 8.94 13.38
CA ILE A 370 -15.77 8.11 13.36
C ILE A 370 -15.57 7.01 12.32
N THR A 371 -15.89 5.77 12.68
CA THR A 371 -16.10 4.68 11.73
C THR A 371 -17.56 4.26 11.72
N GLN A 372 -18.05 3.64 10.65
CA GLN A 372 -19.46 3.31 10.50
C GLN A 372 -19.65 1.88 9.96
N LYS A 373 -20.60 1.15 10.57
CA LYS A 373 -21.06 -0.16 10.09
C LYS A 373 -22.59 -0.21 10.12
N GLY A 374 -23.19 -0.17 8.93
CA GLY A 374 -24.66 -0.09 8.83
C GLY A 374 -25.22 1.18 9.51
N ASN A 375 -26.04 0.98 10.53
CA ASN A 375 -26.65 2.06 11.35
C ASN A 375 -25.89 2.32 12.66
N THR A 376 -24.74 1.69 12.86
CA THR A 376 -23.90 1.88 14.04
C THR A 376 -22.70 2.76 13.66
N TYR A 377 -22.47 3.78 14.48
CA TYR A 377 -21.29 4.64 14.40
C TYR A 377 -20.43 4.37 15.63
N TYR A 378 -19.11 4.24 15.41
CA TYR A 378 -18.13 4.15 16.47
C TYR A 378 -17.35 5.46 16.51
N ILE A 379 -17.47 6.20 17.61
CA ILE A 379 -16.74 7.44 17.83
C ILE A 379 -15.51 7.10 18.64
N HIS A 380 -14.35 7.22 18.02
CA HIS A 380 -13.04 6.98 18.60
C HIS A 380 -12.48 8.27 19.18
N ILE A 381 -12.37 8.34 20.49
CA ILE A 381 -11.83 9.50 21.23
C ILE A 381 -10.37 9.19 21.57
N LEU A 382 -9.48 9.63 20.70
CA LEU A 382 -8.02 9.43 20.81
C LEU A 382 -7.37 10.49 21.70
N LYS A 383 -8.04 11.63 21.90
CA LYS A 383 -7.61 12.71 22.79
C LYS A 383 -8.84 13.26 23.50
N ASN A 384 -8.96 12.96 24.79
CA ASN A 384 -10.03 13.48 25.64
C ASN A 384 -9.49 14.66 26.47
N ASP A 385 -9.87 15.89 26.09
CA ASP A 385 -9.55 17.11 26.86
C ASP A 385 -10.71 17.57 27.76
N GLY A 386 -11.72 16.72 27.95
CA GLY A 386 -12.93 16.99 28.75
C GLY A 386 -13.96 17.90 28.09
N LYS A 387 -13.66 18.45 26.90
CA LYS A 387 -14.60 19.31 26.17
C LYS A 387 -15.67 18.49 25.47
N PRO A 388 -16.91 19.01 25.38
CA PRO A 388 -17.98 18.33 24.67
C PRO A 388 -17.71 18.32 23.15
N ILE A 389 -18.13 17.23 22.49
CA ILE A 389 -18.10 17.09 21.03
C ILE A 389 -19.50 17.30 20.48
N SER A 390 -19.65 18.19 19.50
CA SER A 390 -20.91 18.46 18.81
C SER A 390 -20.87 17.91 17.39
N LEU A 391 -21.86 17.03 17.05
CA LEU A 391 -21.95 16.32 15.79
C LEU A 391 -23.35 16.42 15.19
N GLU A 392 -23.44 16.49 13.85
CA GLU A 392 -24.71 16.37 13.14
C GLU A 392 -24.81 14.97 12.51
N PHE A 393 -25.44 14.04 13.22
CA PHE A 393 -25.60 12.69 12.71
C PHE A 393 -26.53 12.65 11.49
N PRO A 394 -26.19 11.86 10.44
CA PRO A 394 -27.06 11.69 9.26
C PRO A 394 -28.43 11.09 9.59
N LYS A 395 -28.52 10.37 10.72
CA LYS A 395 -29.73 9.68 11.21
C LYS A 395 -29.98 10.03 12.67
N LYS A 396 -31.25 9.87 13.11
CA LYS A 396 -31.63 10.14 14.49
C LYS A 396 -30.93 9.15 15.44
N VAL A 397 -30.20 9.67 16.42
CA VAL A 397 -29.55 8.88 17.46
C VAL A 397 -30.60 8.19 18.33
N LYS A 398 -30.40 6.89 18.54
CA LYS A 398 -31.27 6.06 19.41
C LYS A 398 -30.61 5.81 20.76
N SER A 399 -29.34 5.49 20.79
CA SER A 399 -28.57 5.23 22.01
C SER A 399 -27.09 5.55 21.80
N MET A 400 -26.42 5.89 22.91
CA MET A 400 -24.96 6.01 23.01
C MET A 400 -24.49 5.29 24.28
N ASN A 401 -23.51 4.40 24.13
CA ASN A 401 -22.91 3.65 25.25
C ASN A 401 -21.41 3.59 25.04
N LEU A 402 -20.64 3.36 26.10
CA LEU A 402 -19.25 2.98 25.94
C LEU A 402 -19.17 1.57 25.34
N LEU A 403 -18.25 1.35 24.41
CA LEU A 403 -18.06 0.04 23.77
C LEU A 403 -17.61 -1.02 24.78
N GLU A 404 -16.69 -0.66 25.67
CA GLU A 404 -16.13 -1.53 26.70
C GLU A 404 -17.11 -1.85 27.84
N ASP A 405 -18.11 -0.99 28.06
CA ASP A 405 -19.21 -1.20 29.01
C ASP A 405 -20.52 -0.76 28.39
N LYS A 406 -21.23 -1.68 27.77
CA LYS A 406 -22.54 -1.41 27.11
C LYS A 406 -23.64 -0.97 28.07
N SER A 407 -23.44 -1.13 29.40
CA SER A 407 -24.34 -0.63 30.43
C SER A 407 -24.09 0.84 30.74
N ALA A 408 -22.87 1.34 30.52
CA ALA A 408 -22.47 2.72 30.76
C ALA A 408 -23.00 3.63 29.66
N LYS A 409 -24.07 4.35 29.96
CA LYS A 409 -24.66 5.32 29.04
C LYS A 409 -23.83 6.59 28.99
N VAL A 410 -23.56 7.04 27.76
CA VAL A 410 -22.89 8.33 27.51
C VAL A 410 -23.90 9.45 27.55
N ALA A 411 -23.64 10.49 28.34
CA ALA A 411 -24.50 11.66 28.45
C ALA A 411 -24.42 12.50 27.16
N TYR A 412 -25.56 12.77 26.55
CA TYR A 412 -25.66 13.64 25.38
C TYR A 412 -26.96 14.45 25.38
N THR A 413 -26.98 15.56 24.67
CA THR A 413 -28.16 16.37 24.40
C THR A 413 -28.31 16.60 22.91
N THR A 414 -29.54 16.64 22.40
CA THR A 414 -29.80 16.94 20.98
C THR A 414 -30.66 18.21 20.87
N LYS A 415 -30.15 19.18 20.10
CA LYS A 415 -30.87 20.42 19.78
C LYS A 415 -30.92 20.59 18.27
N GLY A 416 -32.10 20.48 17.68
CA GLY A 416 -32.26 20.42 16.23
C GLY A 416 -31.56 19.21 15.64
N LYS A 417 -30.57 19.43 14.72
CA LYS A 417 -29.75 18.38 14.11
C LYS A 417 -28.47 18.08 14.89
N THR A 418 -28.07 18.97 15.80
CA THR A 418 -26.80 18.87 16.52
C THR A 418 -26.94 18.04 17.78
N THR A 419 -26.15 17.02 17.93
CA THR A 419 -26.01 16.20 19.14
C THR A 419 -24.69 16.54 19.80
N THR A 420 -24.74 16.99 21.05
CA THR A 420 -23.59 17.34 21.88
C THR A 420 -23.34 16.22 22.89
N ILE A 421 -22.17 15.63 22.84
CA ILE A 421 -21.70 14.52 23.68
C ILE A 421 -20.86 15.11 24.80
N ASN A 422 -21.16 14.77 26.04
CA ASN A 422 -20.41 15.22 27.20
C ASN A 422 -19.30 14.21 27.54
N LEU A 423 -18.05 14.60 27.37
CA LEU A 423 -16.89 13.76 27.66
C LEU A 423 -16.37 13.87 29.10
N SER A 424 -16.81 14.88 29.87
CA SER A 424 -16.30 15.12 31.23
C SER A 424 -16.69 14.02 32.24
N THR A 425 -17.72 13.22 31.92
CA THR A 425 -18.22 12.13 32.76
C THR A 425 -17.66 10.76 32.37
N ILE A 426 -16.82 10.71 31.33
CA ILE A 426 -16.25 9.47 30.79
C ILE A 426 -14.84 9.31 31.33
N THR A 427 -14.55 8.18 31.96
CA THR A 427 -13.19 7.78 32.28
C THR A 427 -12.47 7.40 30.99
N PRO A 428 -11.40 8.11 30.60
CA PRO A 428 -10.73 7.82 29.33
C PRO A 428 -10.05 6.45 29.37
N ASN A 429 -10.19 5.69 28.28
CA ASN A 429 -9.29 4.57 28.01
C ASN A 429 -7.93 5.13 27.56
N PRO A 430 -6.79 4.61 28.03
CA PRO A 430 -5.48 5.17 27.73
C PRO A 430 -5.09 5.12 26.25
N ILE A 431 -5.68 4.21 25.47
CA ILE A 431 -5.38 4.10 24.04
C ILE A 431 -6.50 4.73 23.20
N ASP A 432 -7.75 4.31 23.41
CA ASP A 432 -8.89 4.76 22.60
C ASP A 432 -10.19 4.57 23.38
N THR A 433 -10.87 5.66 23.68
CA THR A 433 -12.21 5.61 24.27
C THR A 433 -13.27 5.55 23.18
N ILE A 434 -13.94 4.41 23.06
CA ILE A 434 -14.88 4.18 21.96
C ILE A 434 -16.32 4.30 22.43
N ILE A 435 -17.08 5.18 21.75
CA ILE A 435 -18.53 5.34 21.99
C ILE A 435 -19.27 4.66 20.84
N GLU A 436 -20.09 3.67 21.16
CA GLU A 436 -21.01 3.02 20.22
C GLU A 436 -22.31 3.82 20.15
N VAL A 437 -22.66 4.29 18.96
CA VAL A 437 -23.87 5.05 18.67
C VAL A 437 -24.76 4.27 17.72
N THR A 438 -25.95 3.88 18.18
CA THR A 438 -26.98 3.30 17.31
C THR A 438 -27.92 4.41 16.82
N ALA A 439 -28.18 4.44 15.50
CA ALA A 439 -29.09 5.40 14.86
C ALA A 439 -30.18 4.70 14.03
N ARG A 440 -31.24 5.43 13.67
CA ARG A 440 -32.39 4.94 12.88
C ARG A 440 -32.94 6.02 11.93
#